data_7cc76c5e411a902960ab1566e76360a2
#
_entry.id   7cc76c5e411a902960ab1566e76360a2
#
_cell.length_a   1.000
_cell.length_b   1.000
_cell.length_c   1.000
_cell.angle_alpha   90.00
_cell.angle_beta   90.00
_cell.angle_gamma   90.00
#
_symmetry.space_group_name_H-M   'P 1'
#
loop_
_entity.id
_entity.type
_entity.pdbx_description
1 polymer ?
#
loop_
_entity_poly.entity_id
_entity_poly.type
_entity_poly.pdbx_seq_one_letter_code
_entity_poly.pdbx_strand_id
1 'polypeptide(L)'
;MGLEEYKGVYIYAQQVDNKLSDIAFELVGKAKELAADLNTEVTAVLLGSNVKALATELGEYGADKVIVVDNPALETYRTEPYAQALVSVINEYKPEIMLVGATAIGRDLGPTVSARVKTGLTADCTKLEIGDFPINAMPGQEQKHNQLLMTRPAFGGNTIATIACPDNRPQMATVRPGVMQKLPKEAGRAAEVIEFNPALEENNRYVEIMDIVKAVGNVENIMDAKVLVSGGRGVGSAENFEMLRDLASCFNGGMVSCSRAAVENGWLAQDYQVGQTGKTVRPQIYFAIGISGAIQHVAGMEESDLIIAINKDEDAPIFDVADYGLVGDLKKIVPQLTAALKEANADA
;
A
#
# COMPACT_ATOMS: atom_id res chain seq x y z
N MET A 1 -24.88 5.55 -22.01
CA MET A 1 -24.28 4.22 -21.96
C MET A 1 -24.72 3.61 -20.64
N GLY A 2 -25.31 2.41 -20.67
CA GLY A 2 -25.82 1.77 -19.45
C GLY A 2 -24.66 1.32 -18.56
N LEU A 3 -24.75 1.54 -17.24
CA LEU A 3 -23.75 1.08 -16.29
C LEU A 3 -23.63 -0.46 -16.28
N GLU A 4 -24.64 -1.15 -16.78
CA GLU A 4 -24.71 -2.62 -16.87
C GLU A 4 -23.69 -3.27 -17.83
N GLU A 5 -23.07 -2.47 -18.70
CA GLU A 5 -22.02 -2.94 -19.61
C GLU A 5 -20.66 -3.11 -18.89
N TYR A 6 -20.50 -2.47 -17.72
CA TYR A 6 -19.27 -2.49 -16.95
C TYR A 6 -19.28 -3.69 -15.99
N LYS A 7 -18.24 -4.52 -16.06
CA LYS A 7 -18.13 -5.76 -15.28
C LYS A 7 -16.68 -6.04 -14.85
N GLY A 8 -16.55 -6.74 -13.74
CA GLY A 8 -15.27 -7.22 -13.27
C GLY A 8 -14.53 -6.23 -12.38
N VAL A 9 -13.68 -6.79 -11.53
CA VAL A 9 -12.78 -6.04 -10.66
C VAL A 9 -11.39 -6.03 -11.28
N TYR A 10 -10.92 -4.86 -11.67
CA TYR A 10 -9.64 -4.68 -12.32
C TYR A 10 -8.64 -4.04 -11.36
N ILE A 11 -7.38 -4.43 -11.48
CA ILE A 11 -6.28 -3.80 -10.76
C ILE A 11 -5.21 -3.34 -11.73
N TYR A 12 -4.55 -2.22 -11.45
CA TYR A 12 -3.30 -1.85 -12.11
C TYR A 12 -2.15 -2.56 -11.44
N ALA A 13 -1.57 -3.53 -12.13
CA ALA A 13 -0.41 -4.29 -11.65
C ALA A 13 0.86 -3.46 -11.88
N GLN A 14 1.20 -2.64 -10.88
CA GLN A 14 2.40 -1.80 -10.95
C GLN A 14 3.65 -2.68 -10.99
N GLN A 15 4.54 -2.37 -11.90
CA GLN A 15 5.89 -2.91 -11.99
C GLN A 15 6.93 -1.79 -12.09
N VAL A 16 8.14 -2.05 -11.67
CA VAL A 16 9.32 -1.18 -11.84
C VAL A 16 10.50 -2.06 -12.21
N ASP A 17 11.23 -1.70 -13.26
CA ASP A 17 12.37 -2.48 -13.76
C ASP A 17 12.04 -3.97 -14.02
N ASN A 18 10.89 -4.26 -14.59
CA ASN A 18 10.38 -5.61 -14.84
C ASN A 18 10.25 -6.48 -13.57
N LYS A 19 9.89 -5.84 -12.45
CA LYS A 19 9.53 -6.53 -11.21
C LYS A 19 8.20 -6.00 -10.71
N LEU A 20 7.28 -6.90 -10.38
CA LEU A 20 6.00 -6.52 -9.76
C LEU A 20 6.25 -5.88 -8.39
N SER A 21 5.58 -4.79 -8.14
CA SER A 21 5.56 -4.15 -6.83
C SER A 21 4.62 -4.90 -5.89
N ASP A 22 4.95 -4.96 -4.61
CA ASP A 22 4.15 -5.65 -3.59
C ASP A 22 2.68 -5.25 -3.58
N ILE A 23 2.41 -3.98 -3.80
CA ILE A 23 1.04 -3.46 -3.89
C ILE A 23 0.20 -4.15 -4.99
N ALA A 24 0.82 -4.64 -6.06
CA ALA A 24 0.08 -5.37 -7.10
C ALA A 24 -0.56 -6.65 -6.53
N PHE A 25 0.16 -7.38 -5.68
CA PHE A 25 -0.34 -8.60 -5.04
C PHE A 25 -1.39 -8.30 -3.96
N GLU A 26 -1.22 -7.22 -3.20
CA GLU A 26 -2.22 -6.74 -2.25
C GLU A 26 -3.54 -6.39 -2.96
N LEU A 27 -3.45 -5.70 -4.10
CA LEU A 27 -4.62 -5.34 -4.90
C LEU A 27 -5.31 -6.58 -5.49
N VAL A 28 -4.55 -7.60 -5.95
CA VAL A 28 -5.15 -8.87 -6.40
C VAL A 28 -5.90 -9.52 -5.26
N GLY A 29 -5.32 -9.59 -4.04
CA GLY A 29 -5.98 -10.16 -2.86
C GLY A 29 -7.30 -9.45 -2.55
N LYS A 30 -7.29 -8.12 -2.45
CA LYS A 30 -8.51 -7.35 -2.20
C LYS A 30 -9.52 -7.45 -3.35
N ALA A 31 -9.05 -7.46 -4.60
CA ALA A 31 -9.93 -7.63 -5.76
C ALA A 31 -10.66 -8.98 -5.74
N LYS A 32 -10.03 -10.05 -5.25
CA LYS A 32 -10.69 -11.37 -5.09
C LYS A 32 -11.85 -11.33 -4.10
N GLU A 33 -11.68 -10.64 -2.97
CA GLU A 33 -12.77 -10.44 -2.00
C GLU A 33 -13.94 -9.69 -2.65
N LEU A 34 -13.66 -8.53 -3.28
CA LEU A 34 -14.68 -7.72 -3.93
C LEU A 34 -15.36 -8.45 -5.10
N ALA A 35 -14.59 -9.23 -5.87
CA ALA A 35 -15.11 -10.02 -6.98
C ALA A 35 -16.02 -11.17 -6.51
N ALA A 36 -15.71 -11.77 -5.36
CA ALA A 36 -16.58 -12.77 -4.75
C ALA A 36 -17.94 -12.18 -4.35
N ASP A 37 -17.95 -10.98 -3.75
CA ASP A 37 -19.18 -10.28 -3.38
C ASP A 37 -20.04 -9.90 -4.61
N LEU A 38 -19.39 -9.56 -5.72
CA LEU A 38 -20.04 -9.19 -6.98
C LEU A 38 -20.28 -10.36 -7.93
N ASN A 39 -19.87 -11.58 -7.55
CA ASN A 39 -19.90 -12.79 -8.38
C ASN A 39 -19.30 -12.55 -9.78
N THR A 40 -18.07 -12.03 -9.81
CA THR A 40 -17.33 -11.66 -11.01
C THR A 40 -15.86 -12.09 -10.94
N GLU A 41 -15.07 -11.77 -11.96
CA GLU A 41 -13.66 -12.14 -12.09
C GLU A 41 -12.72 -10.99 -11.76
N VAL A 42 -11.47 -11.34 -11.39
CA VAL A 42 -10.36 -10.41 -11.18
C VAL A 42 -9.48 -10.35 -12.41
N THR A 43 -9.31 -9.14 -12.95
CA THR A 43 -8.40 -8.88 -14.07
C THR A 43 -7.27 -7.95 -13.65
N ALA A 44 -6.03 -8.38 -13.82
CA ALA A 44 -4.87 -7.53 -13.63
C ALA A 44 -4.48 -6.87 -14.96
N VAL A 45 -4.22 -5.55 -14.93
CA VAL A 45 -3.72 -4.81 -16.08
C VAL A 45 -2.24 -4.53 -15.89
N LEU A 46 -1.42 -5.14 -16.73
CA LEU A 46 0.04 -5.09 -16.70
C LEU A 46 0.55 -4.23 -17.86
N LEU A 47 1.18 -3.11 -17.55
CA LEU A 47 1.72 -2.16 -18.52
C LEU A 47 3.26 -2.13 -18.42
N GLY A 48 3.95 -2.15 -19.55
CA GLY A 48 5.41 -2.06 -19.56
C GLY A 48 6.04 -2.39 -20.90
N SER A 49 7.34 -2.65 -20.88
CA SER A 49 8.10 -3.16 -22.02
C SER A 49 8.80 -4.46 -21.61
N ASN A 50 8.60 -5.53 -22.39
CA ASN A 50 9.09 -6.88 -22.09
C ASN A 50 8.55 -7.45 -20.76
N VAL A 51 7.29 -7.15 -20.42
CA VAL A 51 6.68 -7.51 -19.12
C VAL A 51 5.84 -8.79 -19.14
N LYS A 52 5.62 -9.40 -20.29
CA LYS A 52 4.71 -10.55 -20.46
C LYS A 52 4.98 -11.71 -19.49
N ALA A 53 6.24 -11.95 -19.14
CA ALA A 53 6.62 -13.02 -18.21
C ALA A 53 6.06 -12.82 -16.79
N LEU A 54 5.80 -11.57 -16.39
CA LEU A 54 5.26 -11.22 -15.08
C LEU A 54 3.79 -11.62 -14.91
N ALA A 55 3.08 -11.90 -16.02
CA ALA A 55 1.67 -12.30 -15.98
C ALA A 55 1.47 -13.63 -15.23
N THR A 56 2.45 -14.55 -15.30
CA THR A 56 2.40 -15.82 -14.58
C THR A 56 2.32 -15.61 -13.08
N GLU A 57 3.14 -14.71 -12.56
CA GLU A 57 3.18 -14.43 -11.13
C GLU A 57 1.87 -13.80 -10.63
N LEU A 58 1.25 -12.91 -11.41
CA LEU A 58 -0.08 -12.35 -11.08
C LEU A 58 -1.16 -13.46 -11.02
N GLY A 59 -1.08 -14.45 -11.91
CA GLY A 59 -1.94 -15.63 -11.87
C GLY A 59 -1.75 -16.44 -10.59
N GLU A 60 -0.51 -16.70 -10.19
CA GLU A 60 -0.18 -17.45 -8.97
C GLU A 60 -0.67 -16.76 -7.69
N TYR A 61 -0.81 -15.42 -7.68
CA TYR A 61 -1.38 -14.65 -6.57
C TYR A 61 -2.91 -14.44 -6.65
N GLY A 62 -3.59 -14.99 -7.66
CA GLY A 62 -5.04 -15.04 -7.66
C GLY A 62 -5.74 -14.29 -8.80
N ALA A 63 -5.05 -13.58 -9.70
CA ALA A 63 -5.69 -12.99 -10.87
C ALA A 63 -6.29 -14.09 -11.77
N ASP A 64 -7.52 -13.90 -12.24
CA ASP A 64 -8.17 -14.81 -13.17
C ASP A 64 -7.74 -14.51 -14.62
N LYS A 65 -7.57 -13.20 -14.91
CA LYS A 65 -7.10 -12.71 -16.22
C LYS A 65 -5.99 -11.68 -16.04
N VAL A 66 -5.08 -11.63 -17.01
CA VAL A 66 -4.05 -10.59 -17.08
C VAL A 66 -4.07 -9.97 -18.48
N ILE A 67 -4.44 -8.69 -18.55
CA ILE A 67 -4.32 -7.90 -19.78
C ILE A 67 -2.93 -7.30 -19.80
N VAL A 68 -2.15 -7.68 -20.81
CA VAL A 68 -0.77 -7.23 -21.00
C VAL A 68 -0.73 -6.20 -22.13
N VAL A 69 -0.26 -5.00 -21.81
CA VAL A 69 0.10 -3.97 -22.81
C VAL A 69 1.62 -3.87 -22.81
N ASP A 70 2.24 -4.58 -23.75
CA ASP A 70 3.69 -4.66 -23.89
C ASP A 70 4.14 -3.72 -25.03
N ASN A 71 4.70 -2.57 -24.70
CA ASN A 71 5.08 -1.56 -25.67
C ASN A 71 6.37 -0.84 -25.25
N PRO A 72 7.35 -0.62 -26.15
CA PRO A 72 8.59 0.09 -25.83
C PRO A 72 8.37 1.51 -25.24
N ALA A 73 7.29 2.19 -25.59
CA ALA A 73 6.96 3.51 -25.03
C ALA A 73 6.64 3.46 -23.53
N LEU A 74 6.42 2.26 -22.97
CA LEU A 74 6.13 2.00 -21.55
C LEU A 74 7.33 1.45 -20.79
N GLU A 75 8.55 1.48 -21.34
CA GLU A 75 9.77 0.99 -20.68
C GLU A 75 10.03 1.72 -19.37
N THR A 76 9.95 3.06 -19.39
CA THR A 76 10.08 3.88 -18.20
C THR A 76 8.77 4.64 -17.97
N TYR A 77 8.34 4.72 -16.70
CA TYR A 77 7.11 5.42 -16.38
C TYR A 77 7.13 6.87 -16.83
N ARG A 78 6.12 7.24 -17.59
CA ARG A 78 5.71 8.60 -17.91
C ARG A 78 4.21 8.65 -17.89
N THR A 79 3.65 9.67 -17.30
CA THR A 79 2.20 9.80 -17.09
C THR A 79 1.40 9.61 -18.39
N GLU A 80 1.81 10.27 -19.47
CA GLU A 80 1.04 10.30 -20.70
C GLU A 80 0.88 8.93 -21.39
N PRO A 81 1.95 8.18 -21.73
CA PRO A 81 1.80 6.88 -22.39
C PRO A 81 1.08 5.86 -21.49
N TYR A 82 1.36 5.85 -20.18
CA TYR A 82 0.68 4.96 -19.25
C TYR A 82 -0.82 5.30 -19.12
N ALA A 83 -1.17 6.59 -19.06
CA ALA A 83 -2.56 7.01 -19.01
C ALA A 83 -3.31 6.66 -20.30
N GLN A 84 -2.69 6.83 -21.48
CA GLN A 84 -3.29 6.41 -22.77
C GLN A 84 -3.55 4.90 -22.79
N ALA A 85 -2.55 4.09 -22.37
CA ALA A 85 -2.68 2.65 -22.33
C ALA A 85 -3.83 2.21 -21.40
N LEU A 86 -3.85 2.73 -20.17
CA LEU A 86 -4.86 2.34 -19.18
C LEU A 86 -6.26 2.81 -19.55
N VAL A 87 -6.40 4.02 -20.10
CA VAL A 87 -7.68 4.53 -20.63
C VAL A 87 -8.18 3.66 -21.79
N SER A 88 -7.28 3.22 -22.68
CA SER A 88 -7.65 2.32 -23.79
C SER A 88 -8.17 0.97 -23.27
N VAL A 89 -7.51 0.40 -22.24
CA VAL A 89 -8.00 -0.82 -21.60
C VAL A 89 -9.39 -0.60 -20.97
N ILE A 90 -9.58 0.50 -20.23
CA ILE A 90 -10.88 0.80 -19.60
C ILE A 90 -11.98 0.96 -20.63
N ASN A 91 -11.72 1.64 -21.74
CA ASN A 91 -12.71 1.87 -22.79
C ASN A 91 -13.10 0.57 -23.53
N GLU A 92 -12.15 -0.33 -23.73
CA GLU A 92 -12.36 -1.61 -24.43
C GLU A 92 -13.08 -2.62 -23.54
N TYR A 93 -12.57 -2.81 -22.30
CA TYR A 93 -13.01 -3.89 -21.43
C TYR A 93 -14.07 -3.49 -20.40
N LYS A 94 -14.31 -2.19 -20.22
CA LYS A 94 -15.37 -1.62 -19.36
C LYS A 94 -15.38 -2.23 -17.96
N PRO A 95 -14.33 -2.06 -17.15
CA PRO A 95 -14.30 -2.55 -15.77
C PRO A 95 -15.36 -1.86 -14.90
N GLU A 96 -16.00 -2.60 -14.01
CA GLU A 96 -16.88 -2.00 -12.99
C GLU A 96 -16.08 -1.28 -11.92
N ILE A 97 -14.99 -1.91 -11.47
CA ILE A 97 -14.08 -1.39 -10.46
C ILE A 97 -12.66 -1.36 -11.02
N MET A 98 -11.92 -0.29 -10.74
CA MET A 98 -10.50 -0.17 -11.08
C MET A 98 -9.70 0.28 -9.87
N LEU A 99 -8.82 -0.60 -9.36
CA LEU A 99 -7.96 -0.32 -8.21
C LEU A 99 -6.54 -0.01 -8.67
N VAL A 100 -5.94 0.99 -8.04
CA VAL A 100 -4.56 1.44 -8.29
C VAL A 100 -3.83 1.55 -6.95
N GLY A 101 -2.56 1.19 -6.86
CA GLY A 101 -1.77 1.40 -5.63
C GLY A 101 -1.51 2.89 -5.38
N ALA A 102 -1.66 3.39 -4.16
CA ALA A 102 -1.36 4.78 -3.80
C ALA A 102 0.15 5.03 -3.64
N THR A 103 0.96 4.49 -4.55
CA THR A 103 2.39 4.77 -4.71
C THR A 103 2.61 6.13 -5.38
N ALA A 104 3.86 6.58 -5.53
CA ALA A 104 4.17 7.80 -6.30
C ALA A 104 3.60 7.72 -7.73
N ILE A 105 3.79 6.56 -8.40
CA ILE A 105 3.24 6.31 -9.75
C ILE A 105 1.70 6.32 -9.73
N GLY A 106 1.09 5.59 -8.81
CA GLY A 106 -0.37 5.47 -8.80
C GLY A 106 -1.10 6.75 -8.39
N ARG A 107 -0.48 7.60 -7.56
CA ARG A 107 -0.99 8.93 -7.19
C ARG A 107 -0.96 9.93 -8.35
N ASP A 108 -0.12 9.69 -9.34
CA ASP A 108 -0.07 10.45 -10.58
C ASP A 108 -1.00 9.85 -11.66
N LEU A 109 -0.89 8.54 -11.88
CA LEU A 109 -1.64 7.85 -12.92
C LEU A 109 -3.16 7.79 -12.64
N GLY A 110 -3.55 7.42 -11.42
CA GLY A 110 -4.97 7.22 -11.07
C GLY A 110 -5.85 8.44 -11.33
N PRO A 111 -5.52 9.63 -10.78
CA PRO A 111 -6.28 10.87 -11.06
C PRO A 111 -6.30 11.26 -12.53
N THR A 112 -5.17 11.08 -13.23
CA THR A 112 -5.08 11.38 -14.67
C THR A 112 -6.04 10.50 -15.48
N VAL A 113 -6.08 9.20 -15.18
CA VAL A 113 -6.98 8.25 -15.85
C VAL A 113 -8.43 8.55 -15.50
N SER A 114 -8.77 8.74 -14.20
CA SER A 114 -10.14 9.01 -13.78
C SER A 114 -10.73 10.25 -14.42
N ALA A 115 -9.93 11.31 -14.56
CA ALA A 115 -10.34 12.53 -15.25
C ALA A 115 -10.64 12.29 -16.74
N ARG A 116 -9.84 11.45 -17.42
CA ARG A 116 -10.03 11.13 -18.84
C ARG A 116 -11.27 10.28 -19.11
N VAL A 117 -11.52 9.29 -18.24
CA VAL A 117 -12.72 8.44 -18.36
C VAL A 117 -13.96 9.08 -17.70
N LYS A 118 -13.81 10.28 -17.13
CA LYS A 118 -14.87 11.09 -16.52
C LYS A 118 -15.58 10.37 -15.37
N THR A 119 -14.81 9.76 -14.48
CA THR A 119 -15.30 9.11 -13.27
C THR A 119 -14.68 9.68 -12.01
N GLY A 120 -15.27 9.36 -10.84
CA GLY A 120 -14.69 9.71 -9.55
C GLY A 120 -13.55 8.76 -9.15
N LEU A 121 -12.59 9.31 -8.41
CA LEU A 121 -11.52 8.51 -7.78
C LEU A 121 -11.38 8.89 -6.32
N THR A 122 -11.46 7.90 -5.42
CA THR A 122 -11.16 8.09 -4.01
C THR A 122 -9.71 7.76 -3.75
N ALA A 123 -8.98 8.73 -3.20
CA ALA A 123 -7.53 8.59 -3.02
C ALA A 123 -7.16 8.06 -1.63
N ASP A 124 -6.11 7.22 -1.57
CA ASP A 124 -5.45 6.76 -0.35
C ASP A 124 -6.38 5.98 0.59
N CYS A 125 -7.15 5.06 0.01
CA CYS A 125 -8.09 4.22 0.73
C CYS A 125 -7.37 3.23 1.64
N THR A 126 -7.95 3.02 2.83
CA THR A 126 -7.48 2.02 3.80
C THR A 126 -8.45 0.85 3.94
N LYS A 127 -9.71 0.99 3.49
CA LYS A 127 -10.70 -0.09 3.47
C LYS A 127 -11.56 0.00 2.22
N LEU A 128 -11.89 -1.15 1.64
CA LEU A 128 -12.77 -1.30 0.49
C LEU A 128 -13.78 -2.42 0.75
N GLU A 129 -15.04 -2.18 0.48
CA GLU A 129 -16.15 -3.14 0.67
C GLU A 129 -17.20 -2.95 -0.43
N ILE A 130 -17.98 -4.00 -0.69
CA ILE A 130 -19.20 -3.89 -1.49
C ILE A 130 -20.38 -3.68 -0.55
N GLY A 131 -21.20 -2.71 -0.86
CA GLY A 131 -22.37 -2.39 -0.05
C GLY A 131 -23.36 -1.47 -0.74
N ASP A 132 -24.38 -1.09 0.00
CA ASP A 132 -25.45 -0.23 -0.50
C ASP A 132 -25.16 1.24 -0.16
N PHE A 133 -25.49 2.13 -1.08
CA PHE A 133 -25.28 3.57 -0.90
C PHE A 133 -26.57 4.36 -1.20
N PRO A 134 -26.96 5.34 -0.35
CA PRO A 134 -26.31 5.70 0.92
C PRO A 134 -26.45 4.61 2.00
N ILE A 135 -25.43 4.48 2.86
CA ILE A 135 -25.33 3.42 3.88
C ILE A 135 -26.54 3.46 4.84
N ASN A 136 -26.99 4.64 5.22
CA ASN A 136 -28.15 4.88 6.08
C ASN A 136 -29.26 5.59 5.30
N ALA A 137 -29.88 4.90 4.35
CA ALA A 137 -30.97 5.47 3.57
C ALA A 137 -32.19 5.78 4.45
N MET A 138 -32.77 6.97 4.26
CA MET A 138 -34.03 7.33 4.93
C MET A 138 -35.21 6.61 4.27
N PRO A 139 -36.34 6.42 4.97
CA PRO A 139 -37.52 5.84 4.36
C PRO A 139 -37.95 6.60 3.11
N GLY A 140 -38.03 5.89 1.96
CA GLY A 140 -38.36 6.44 0.66
C GLY A 140 -37.18 7.01 -0.15
N GLN A 141 -35.95 6.97 0.39
CA GLN A 141 -34.75 7.30 -0.37
C GLN A 141 -34.31 6.09 -1.22
N GLU A 142 -34.08 6.31 -2.49
CA GLU A 142 -33.55 5.29 -3.39
C GLU A 142 -32.12 4.91 -2.98
N GLN A 143 -31.88 3.62 -2.84
CA GLN A 143 -30.58 3.07 -2.47
C GLN A 143 -29.99 2.34 -3.69
N LYS A 144 -28.73 2.59 -4.00
CA LYS A 144 -28.00 1.89 -5.05
C LYS A 144 -27.24 0.72 -4.41
N HIS A 145 -27.49 -0.47 -4.95
CA HIS A 145 -26.91 -1.72 -4.44
C HIS A 145 -25.56 -2.01 -5.07
N ASN A 146 -24.76 -2.84 -4.42
CA ASN A 146 -23.48 -3.34 -4.92
C ASN A 146 -22.49 -2.23 -5.32
N GLN A 147 -22.41 -1.17 -4.53
CA GLN A 147 -21.46 -0.09 -4.76
C GLN A 147 -20.14 -0.36 -4.05
N LEU A 148 -19.02 0.09 -4.65
CA LEU A 148 -17.74 0.13 -3.97
C LEU A 148 -17.75 1.21 -2.90
N LEU A 149 -17.70 0.82 -1.65
CA LEU A 149 -17.57 1.69 -0.48
C LEU A 149 -16.08 1.88 -0.19
N MET A 150 -15.61 3.10 -0.40
CA MET A 150 -14.20 3.46 -0.33
C MET A 150 -13.94 4.27 0.93
N THR A 151 -13.30 3.67 1.92
CA THR A 151 -13.02 4.31 3.20
C THR A 151 -11.58 4.82 3.24
N ARG A 152 -11.44 6.07 3.67
CA ARG A 152 -10.13 6.72 3.81
C ARG A 152 -10.08 7.60 5.05
N PRO A 153 -8.91 7.79 5.68
CA PRO A 153 -8.70 8.82 6.67
C PRO A 153 -8.82 10.22 6.05
N ALA A 154 -9.49 11.12 6.76
CA ALA A 154 -9.65 12.52 6.37
C ALA A 154 -9.23 13.43 7.54
N PHE A 155 -8.97 14.71 7.26
CA PHE A 155 -8.67 15.75 8.26
C PHE A 155 -7.64 15.33 9.32
N GLY A 156 -6.45 14.92 8.87
CA GLY A 156 -5.35 14.59 9.78
C GLY A 156 -5.46 13.22 10.48
N GLY A 157 -6.37 12.36 10.03
CA GLY A 157 -6.53 11.00 10.57
C GLY A 157 -7.64 10.86 11.62
N ASN A 158 -8.17 11.97 12.14
CA ASN A 158 -9.20 11.94 13.19
C ASN A 158 -10.62 11.66 12.67
N THR A 159 -10.81 11.68 11.37
CA THR A 159 -12.10 11.45 10.72
C THR A 159 -11.94 10.41 9.63
N ILE A 160 -12.84 9.46 9.59
CA ILE A 160 -12.91 8.45 8.53
C ILE A 160 -14.07 8.83 7.61
N ALA A 161 -13.81 8.88 6.31
CA ALA A 161 -14.82 9.14 5.30
C ALA A 161 -15.04 7.90 4.44
N THR A 162 -16.28 7.45 4.31
CA THR A 162 -16.67 6.42 3.34
C THR A 162 -17.35 7.10 2.14
N ILE A 163 -16.81 6.86 0.97
CA ILE A 163 -17.16 7.52 -0.29
C ILE A 163 -17.62 6.44 -1.28
N ALA A 164 -18.60 6.76 -2.11
CA ALA A 164 -19.03 5.91 -3.22
C ALA A 164 -19.12 6.75 -4.52
N CYS A 165 -19.07 6.05 -5.66
CA CYS A 165 -19.22 6.65 -6.98
C CYS A 165 -20.35 5.94 -7.75
N PRO A 166 -21.63 6.20 -7.38
CA PRO A 166 -22.75 5.39 -7.87
C PRO A 166 -23.15 5.65 -9.33
N ASP A 167 -22.78 6.81 -9.90
CA ASP A 167 -23.31 7.26 -11.18
C ASP A 167 -22.33 7.12 -12.35
N ASN A 168 -21.06 6.82 -12.08
CA ASN A 168 -20.02 6.67 -13.08
C ASN A 168 -19.25 5.35 -12.94
N ARG A 169 -18.64 4.90 -14.02
CA ARG A 169 -17.79 3.70 -14.09
C ARG A 169 -16.49 4.00 -14.86
N PRO A 170 -15.42 3.28 -14.52
CA PRO A 170 -15.28 2.41 -13.36
C PRO A 170 -15.37 3.18 -12.04
N GLN A 171 -15.75 2.50 -10.95
CA GLN A 171 -15.55 3.02 -9.60
C GLN A 171 -14.06 2.91 -9.29
N MET A 172 -13.38 4.03 -9.06
CA MET A 172 -11.92 4.05 -8.92
C MET A 172 -11.46 4.38 -7.51
N ALA A 173 -10.45 3.66 -7.06
CA ALA A 173 -9.75 3.93 -5.81
C ALA A 173 -8.24 3.84 -5.98
N THR A 174 -7.49 4.72 -5.31
CA THR A 174 -6.11 4.40 -4.98
C THR A 174 -6.03 3.83 -3.57
N VAL A 175 -5.28 2.74 -3.40
CA VAL A 175 -5.18 1.98 -2.15
C VAL A 175 -3.81 2.17 -1.53
N ARG A 176 -3.78 2.49 -0.25
CA ARG A 176 -2.53 2.67 0.49
C ARG A 176 -1.75 1.35 0.53
N PRO A 177 -0.45 1.35 0.15
CA PRO A 177 0.39 0.16 0.30
C PRO A 177 0.50 -0.31 1.75
N GLY A 178 0.55 -1.62 1.95
CA GLY A 178 0.70 -2.25 3.26
C GLY A 178 -0.60 -2.42 4.07
N VAL A 179 -1.76 -2.00 3.54
CA VAL A 179 -3.05 -2.12 4.27
C VAL A 179 -3.91 -3.29 3.79
N MET A 180 -3.68 -3.81 2.59
CA MET A 180 -4.42 -4.97 2.08
C MET A 180 -3.56 -6.22 2.16
N GLN A 181 -4.20 -7.37 2.36
CA GLN A 181 -3.49 -8.63 2.47
C GLN A 181 -3.21 -9.24 1.10
N LYS A 182 -1.98 -9.72 0.92
CA LYS A 182 -1.61 -10.58 -0.20
C LYS A 182 -2.20 -11.99 0.02
N LEU A 183 -2.71 -12.61 -1.03
CA LEU A 183 -3.05 -14.03 -0.96
C LEU A 183 -1.79 -14.89 -0.91
N PRO A 184 -1.86 -16.10 -0.34
CA PRO A 184 -0.80 -17.08 -0.46
C PRO A 184 -0.52 -17.38 -1.94
N LYS A 185 0.76 -17.49 -2.29
CA LYS A 185 1.17 -17.85 -3.65
C LYS A 185 0.80 -19.30 -3.96
N GLU A 186 -0.03 -19.51 -4.96
CA GLU A 186 -0.43 -20.83 -5.47
C GLU A 186 0.41 -21.18 -6.70
N ALA A 187 1.53 -21.87 -6.48
CA ALA A 187 2.43 -22.26 -7.57
C ALA A 187 1.70 -23.08 -8.64
N GLY A 188 1.83 -22.67 -9.90
CA GLY A 188 1.22 -23.33 -11.06
C GLY A 188 -0.24 -22.92 -11.34
N ARG A 189 -0.85 -22.02 -10.56
CA ARG A 189 -2.12 -21.41 -10.93
C ARG A 189 -1.90 -20.48 -12.11
N ALA A 190 -2.58 -20.75 -13.24
CA ALA A 190 -2.48 -19.94 -14.45
C ALA A 190 -3.65 -18.95 -14.54
N ALA A 191 -3.34 -17.73 -14.96
CA ALA A 191 -4.34 -16.76 -15.42
C ALA A 191 -4.50 -16.82 -16.93
N GLU A 192 -5.66 -16.43 -17.45
CA GLU A 192 -5.84 -16.14 -18.86
C GLU A 192 -5.06 -14.89 -19.24
N VAL A 193 -4.09 -14.99 -20.15
CA VAL A 193 -3.27 -13.86 -20.60
C VAL A 193 -3.80 -13.32 -21.91
N ILE A 194 -4.18 -12.03 -21.89
CA ILE A 194 -4.74 -11.30 -23.04
C ILE A 194 -3.74 -10.24 -23.47
N GLU A 195 -3.19 -10.35 -24.66
CA GLU A 195 -2.33 -9.31 -25.24
C GLU A 195 -3.21 -8.21 -25.85
N PHE A 196 -3.05 -6.99 -25.39
CA PHE A 196 -3.77 -5.83 -25.90
C PHE A 196 -2.78 -4.77 -26.38
N ASN A 197 -2.88 -4.39 -27.62
CA ASN A 197 -1.97 -3.44 -28.26
C ASN A 197 -2.72 -2.17 -28.71
N PRO A 198 -3.02 -1.25 -27.81
CA PRO A 198 -3.63 0.01 -28.17
C PRO A 198 -2.66 0.88 -28.95
N ALA A 199 -3.19 1.71 -29.85
CA ALA A 199 -2.41 2.76 -30.49
C ALA A 199 -2.05 3.81 -29.41
N LEU A 200 -0.76 3.94 -29.12
CA LEU A 200 -0.26 5.00 -28.27
C LEU A 200 0.21 6.16 -29.16
N GLU A 201 -0.38 7.32 -28.96
CA GLU A 201 0.07 8.52 -29.68
C GLU A 201 1.44 8.97 -29.14
N GLU A 202 2.37 9.30 -30.01
CA GLU A 202 3.66 9.92 -29.64
C GLU A 202 3.47 11.35 -29.12
N ASN A 203 2.69 11.49 -28.07
CA ASN A 203 2.31 12.81 -27.55
C ASN A 203 3.13 13.21 -26.31
N ASN A 204 4.38 12.76 -26.23
CA ASN A 204 5.31 13.10 -25.14
C ASN A 204 6.05 14.43 -25.36
N ARG A 205 5.37 15.42 -25.96
CA ARG A 205 5.97 16.71 -26.29
C ARG A 205 6.46 17.51 -25.09
N TYR A 206 6.06 17.13 -23.89
CA TYR A 206 6.28 17.93 -22.68
C TYR A 206 7.27 17.30 -21.68
N VAL A 207 7.60 16.02 -21.83
CA VAL A 207 8.48 15.31 -20.89
C VAL A 207 9.43 14.41 -21.66
N GLU A 208 10.73 14.67 -21.54
CA GLU A 208 11.80 13.83 -22.01
C GLU A 208 12.62 13.35 -20.81
N ILE A 209 12.95 12.06 -20.78
CA ILE A 209 13.80 11.49 -19.73
C ILE A 209 15.24 11.73 -20.16
N MET A 210 15.92 12.64 -19.48
CA MET A 210 17.32 12.98 -19.76
C MET A 210 18.28 12.00 -19.12
N ASP A 211 17.97 11.52 -17.90
CA ASP A 211 18.78 10.59 -17.12
C ASP A 211 17.94 9.90 -16.04
N ILE A 212 18.35 8.68 -15.65
CA ILE A 212 17.75 7.92 -14.57
C ILE A 212 18.83 7.65 -13.52
N VAL A 213 18.77 8.40 -12.44
CA VAL A 213 19.69 8.22 -11.29
C VAL A 213 19.05 7.25 -10.30
N LYS A 214 19.56 6.01 -10.27
CA LYS A 214 19.12 5.02 -9.28
C LYS A 214 19.85 5.25 -7.97
N ALA A 215 19.13 5.21 -6.85
CA ALA A 215 19.75 5.23 -5.53
C ALA A 215 20.71 4.04 -5.40
N VAL A 216 21.96 4.31 -5.03
CA VAL A 216 22.98 3.28 -4.81
C VAL A 216 22.85 2.81 -3.37
N GLY A 217 22.36 1.62 -3.15
CA GLY A 217 22.28 0.95 -1.84
C GLY A 217 21.10 -0.03 -1.81
N ASN A 218 21.31 -1.20 -1.22
CA ASN A 218 20.21 -2.05 -0.75
C ASN A 218 19.60 -1.37 0.48
N VAL A 219 18.65 -0.47 0.28
CA VAL A 219 17.81 0.00 1.39
C VAL A 219 16.87 -1.15 1.68
N GLU A 220 17.12 -1.85 2.80
CA GLU A 220 16.20 -2.87 3.30
C GLU A 220 14.82 -2.25 3.42
N ASN A 221 13.84 -2.88 2.79
CA ASN A 221 12.48 -2.36 2.82
C ASN A 221 11.81 -2.70 4.15
N ILE A 222 11.62 -1.73 5.03
CA ILE A 222 11.00 -1.93 6.35
C ILE A 222 9.57 -2.49 6.29
N MET A 223 8.91 -2.47 5.11
CA MET A 223 7.59 -3.08 4.93
C MET A 223 7.64 -4.60 4.95
N ASP A 224 8.81 -5.20 4.65
CA ASP A 224 9.00 -6.66 4.62
C ASP A 224 9.49 -7.21 5.97
N ALA A 225 9.72 -6.34 6.95
CA ALA A 225 10.23 -6.72 8.26
C ALA A 225 9.19 -7.51 9.05
N LYS A 226 9.61 -8.64 9.65
CA LYS A 226 8.79 -9.39 10.59
C LYS A 226 8.72 -8.73 11.97
N VAL A 227 9.81 -8.11 12.36
CA VAL A 227 9.91 -7.35 13.60
C VAL A 227 10.48 -5.98 13.32
N LEU A 228 9.80 -4.93 13.75
CA LEU A 228 10.25 -3.55 13.63
C LEU A 228 10.55 -2.94 15.00
N VAL A 229 11.76 -2.43 15.14
CA VAL A 229 12.17 -1.65 16.31
C VAL A 229 12.21 -0.19 15.93
N SER A 230 11.16 0.56 16.28
CA SER A 230 10.94 1.92 15.83
C SER A 230 11.34 2.95 16.91
N GLY A 231 12.21 3.89 16.53
CA GLY A 231 12.69 4.95 17.41
C GLY A 231 11.98 6.28 17.19
N GLY A 232 11.49 6.90 18.26
CA GLY A 232 10.93 8.25 18.25
C GLY A 232 11.90 9.33 18.70
N ARG A 233 11.38 10.55 18.89
CA ARG A 233 12.15 11.69 19.44
C ARG A 233 12.78 11.38 20.80
N GLY A 234 12.15 10.50 21.59
CA GLY A 234 12.64 10.09 22.90
C GLY A 234 13.99 9.36 22.89
N VAL A 235 14.42 8.82 21.76
CA VAL A 235 15.75 8.20 21.57
C VAL A 235 16.88 9.22 21.76
N GLY A 236 16.68 10.47 21.35
CA GLY A 236 17.50 11.62 21.72
C GLY A 236 18.67 11.91 20.79
N SER A 237 19.25 10.93 20.11
CA SER A 237 20.34 11.15 19.13
C SER A 237 20.47 10.00 18.14
N ALA A 238 21.22 10.20 17.05
CA ALA A 238 21.51 9.17 16.04
C ALA A 238 22.30 7.99 16.63
N GLU A 239 23.25 8.27 17.51
CA GLU A 239 24.09 7.23 18.16
C GLU A 239 23.24 6.27 19.00
N ASN A 240 22.17 6.76 19.62
CA ASN A 240 21.30 5.92 20.43
C ASN A 240 20.47 4.91 19.60
N PHE A 241 20.40 5.09 18.27
CA PHE A 241 19.78 4.08 17.40
C PHE A 241 20.59 2.78 17.29
N GLU A 242 21.88 2.77 17.68
CA GLU A 242 22.67 1.52 17.78
C GLU A 242 22.02 0.55 18.78
N MET A 243 21.53 1.06 19.91
CA MET A 243 20.80 0.24 20.90
C MET A 243 19.53 -0.39 20.29
N LEU A 244 18.86 0.30 19.36
CA LEU A 244 17.69 -0.23 18.67
C LEU A 244 18.09 -1.28 17.63
N ARG A 245 19.23 -1.10 16.94
CA ARG A 245 19.80 -2.10 16.03
C ARG A 245 20.20 -3.36 16.77
N ASP A 246 20.80 -3.23 17.96
CA ASP A 246 21.12 -4.36 18.81
C ASP A 246 19.89 -5.16 19.21
N LEU A 247 18.78 -4.48 19.55
CA LEU A 247 17.52 -5.14 19.85
C LEU A 247 16.94 -5.81 18.60
N ALA A 248 16.94 -5.14 17.46
CA ALA A 248 16.44 -5.70 16.20
C ALA A 248 17.21 -6.96 15.78
N SER A 249 18.54 -6.99 16.05
CA SER A 249 19.39 -8.13 15.73
C SER A 249 19.06 -9.41 16.52
N CYS A 250 18.29 -9.31 17.60
CA CYS A 250 17.83 -10.48 18.36
C CYS A 250 16.73 -11.27 17.63
N PHE A 251 16.17 -10.72 16.54
CA PHE A 251 15.08 -11.33 15.79
C PHE A 251 15.50 -11.64 14.36
N ASN A 252 15.09 -12.79 13.86
CA ASN A 252 15.30 -13.12 12.44
C ASN A 252 14.39 -12.25 11.56
N GLY A 253 15.00 -11.39 10.73
CA GLY A 253 14.30 -10.39 9.92
C GLY A 253 13.87 -9.15 10.72
N GLY A 254 14.52 -8.89 11.86
CA GLY A 254 14.34 -7.67 12.64
C GLY A 254 15.01 -6.47 11.98
N MET A 255 14.28 -5.36 11.83
CA MET A 255 14.78 -4.12 11.23
C MET A 255 14.50 -2.92 12.12
N VAL A 256 15.25 -1.85 11.90
CA VAL A 256 15.05 -0.57 12.59
C VAL A 256 14.22 0.36 11.73
N SER A 257 13.29 1.07 12.36
CA SER A 257 12.52 2.15 11.74
C SER A 257 12.45 3.37 12.65
N CYS A 258 11.79 4.43 12.20
CA CYS A 258 11.71 5.63 13.00
C CYS A 258 10.42 6.45 12.76
N SER A 259 10.15 7.36 13.68
CA SER A 259 9.13 8.38 13.50
C SER A 259 9.63 9.53 12.64
N ARG A 260 8.69 10.34 12.10
CA ARG A 260 9.01 11.57 11.36
C ARG A 260 9.96 12.51 12.11
N ALA A 261 9.80 12.63 13.43
CA ALA A 261 10.68 13.49 14.24
C ALA A 261 12.15 13.04 14.21
N ALA A 262 12.44 11.75 14.09
CA ALA A 262 13.81 11.27 13.97
C ALA A 262 14.41 11.58 12.60
N VAL A 263 13.60 11.53 11.53
CA VAL A 263 14.01 11.95 10.17
C VAL A 263 14.29 13.46 10.12
N GLU A 264 13.39 14.27 10.67
CA GLU A 264 13.58 15.73 10.73
C GLU A 264 14.83 16.16 11.50
N ASN A 265 15.24 15.37 12.50
CA ASN A 265 16.49 15.56 13.22
C ASN A 265 17.73 14.96 12.51
N GLY A 266 17.57 14.35 11.33
CA GLY A 266 18.66 13.75 10.57
C GLY A 266 19.26 12.48 11.17
N TRP A 267 18.55 11.78 12.07
CA TRP A 267 19.06 10.56 12.71
C TRP A 267 18.94 9.32 11.83
N LEU A 268 17.90 9.24 11.00
CA LEU A 268 17.71 8.21 9.98
C LEU A 268 17.15 8.82 8.70
N ALA A 269 17.33 8.11 7.58
CA ALA A 269 16.77 8.51 6.29
C ALA A 269 15.25 8.32 6.25
N GLN A 270 14.58 9.03 5.33
CA GLN A 270 13.12 8.99 5.17
C GLN A 270 12.60 7.59 4.82
N ASP A 271 13.41 6.76 4.19
CA ASP A 271 13.05 5.37 3.84
C ASP A 271 12.74 4.49 5.05
N TYR A 272 13.21 4.87 6.25
CA TYR A 272 12.94 4.23 7.52
C TYR A 272 11.75 4.84 8.28
N GLN A 273 11.12 5.87 7.72
CA GLN A 273 10.01 6.55 8.39
C GLN A 273 8.74 5.72 8.34
N VAL A 274 8.14 5.49 9.52
CA VAL A 274 6.79 4.91 9.67
C VAL A 274 5.78 6.02 9.95
N GLY A 275 4.62 5.95 9.32
CA GLY A 275 3.51 6.86 9.53
C GLY A 275 2.83 7.28 8.22
N GLN A 276 1.84 8.15 8.33
CA GLN A 276 1.01 8.63 7.21
C GLN A 276 1.81 9.23 6.04
N THR A 277 2.93 9.92 6.34
CA THR A 277 3.82 10.52 5.34
C THR A 277 5.06 9.68 5.05
N GLY A 278 5.19 8.53 5.71
CA GLY A 278 6.24 7.54 5.52
C GLY A 278 5.68 6.24 4.95
N LYS A 279 6.22 5.12 5.42
CA LYS A 279 5.74 3.78 5.07
C LYS A 279 4.68 3.32 6.07
N THR A 280 3.64 2.64 5.58
CA THR A 280 2.72 1.86 6.39
C THR A 280 3.28 0.45 6.50
N VAL A 281 3.35 -0.08 7.72
CA VAL A 281 3.99 -1.37 8.04
C VAL A 281 3.04 -2.23 8.85
N ARG A 282 3.18 -3.56 8.71
CA ARG A 282 2.39 -4.54 9.45
C ARG A 282 3.28 -5.71 9.87
N PRO A 283 4.26 -5.47 10.77
CA PRO A 283 5.10 -6.54 11.28
C PRO A 283 4.32 -7.41 12.28
N GLN A 284 4.85 -8.59 12.54
CA GLN A 284 4.38 -9.46 13.64
C GLN A 284 4.61 -8.80 15.02
N ILE A 285 5.72 -8.05 15.17
CA ILE A 285 6.02 -7.30 16.39
C ILE A 285 6.51 -5.90 16.03
N TYR A 286 5.88 -4.90 16.61
CA TYR A 286 6.28 -3.50 16.52
C TYR A 286 6.71 -2.96 17.88
N PHE A 287 7.98 -2.63 18.04
CA PHE A 287 8.48 -1.93 19.22
C PHE A 287 8.43 -0.42 19.02
N ALA A 288 7.60 0.27 19.77
CA ALA A 288 7.48 1.73 19.75
C ALA A 288 8.35 2.34 20.89
N ILE A 289 9.59 2.73 20.57
CA ILE A 289 10.57 3.16 21.57
C ILE A 289 10.74 4.67 21.58
N GLY A 290 10.32 5.33 22.65
CA GLY A 290 10.37 6.79 22.77
C GLY A 290 9.51 7.52 21.74
N ILE A 291 8.42 6.90 21.31
CA ILE A 291 7.41 7.42 20.39
C ILE A 291 6.23 7.93 21.20
N SER A 292 5.72 9.12 20.88
CA SER A 292 4.59 9.73 21.61
C SER A 292 3.23 9.15 21.28
N GLY A 293 3.07 8.54 20.07
CA GLY A 293 1.76 8.04 19.64
C GLY A 293 0.90 9.08 18.91
N ALA A 294 1.54 10.04 18.20
CA ALA A 294 0.79 10.93 17.33
C ALA A 294 0.02 10.11 16.28
N ILE A 295 -1.24 10.49 16.01
CA ILE A 295 -2.16 9.78 15.10
C ILE A 295 -1.53 9.49 13.74
N GLN A 296 -0.74 10.44 13.22
CA GLN A 296 -0.06 10.27 11.93
C GLN A 296 1.01 9.17 11.95
N HIS A 297 1.59 8.85 13.12
CA HIS A 297 2.50 7.73 13.28
C HIS A 297 1.72 6.43 13.47
N VAL A 298 0.72 6.46 14.35
CA VAL A 298 -0.15 5.31 14.65
C VAL A 298 -0.80 4.77 13.39
N ALA A 299 -1.34 5.62 12.54
CA ALA A 299 -1.94 5.22 11.24
C ALA A 299 -0.98 4.47 10.29
N GLY A 300 0.31 4.44 10.59
CA GLY A 300 1.30 3.69 9.83
C GLY A 300 1.71 2.36 10.45
N MET A 301 1.22 2.00 11.66
CA MET A 301 1.67 0.80 12.37
C MET A 301 0.59 0.11 13.21
N GLU A 302 -0.60 0.68 13.33
CA GLU A 302 -1.71 0.16 14.17
C GLU A 302 -2.18 -1.24 13.80
N GLU A 303 -1.97 -1.66 12.56
CA GLU A 303 -2.31 -2.99 12.06
C GLU A 303 -1.23 -4.06 12.35
N SER A 304 -0.20 -3.74 13.16
CA SER A 304 0.81 -4.72 13.61
C SER A 304 0.16 -5.79 14.47
N ASP A 305 0.65 -7.05 14.40
CA ASP A 305 0.04 -8.15 15.17
C ASP A 305 0.27 -8.01 16.68
N LEU A 306 1.40 -7.39 17.09
CA LEU A 306 1.73 -7.10 18.48
C LEU A 306 2.48 -5.77 18.57
N ILE A 307 2.02 -4.87 19.43
CA ILE A 307 2.62 -3.55 19.66
C ILE A 307 3.15 -3.47 21.09
N ILE A 308 4.45 -3.22 21.22
CA ILE A 308 5.14 -3.07 22.51
C ILE A 308 5.67 -1.65 22.61
N ALA A 309 5.16 -0.85 23.54
CA ALA A 309 5.59 0.53 23.74
C ALA A 309 6.52 0.71 24.92
N ILE A 310 7.58 1.52 24.75
CA ILE A 310 8.48 1.96 25.81
C ILE A 310 8.54 3.48 25.80
N ASN A 311 8.02 4.10 26.85
CA ASN A 311 8.05 5.55 27.02
C ASN A 311 8.24 5.92 28.48
N LYS A 312 8.91 7.06 28.75
CA LYS A 312 9.06 7.60 30.10
C LYS A 312 7.81 8.33 30.59
N ASP A 313 6.97 8.79 29.66
CA ASP A 313 5.72 9.50 29.91
C ASP A 313 4.59 8.47 29.94
N GLU A 314 3.98 8.31 31.11
CA GLU A 314 2.91 7.33 31.33
C GLU A 314 1.61 7.70 30.63
N ASP A 315 1.42 8.99 30.32
CA ASP A 315 0.24 9.52 29.62
C ASP A 315 0.46 9.59 28.09
N ALA A 316 1.56 9.03 27.57
CA ALA A 316 1.83 9.08 26.15
C ALA A 316 0.75 8.29 25.35
N PRO A 317 0.10 8.91 24.34
CA PRO A 317 -0.97 8.26 23.55
C PRO A 317 -0.57 6.94 22.85
N ILE A 318 0.73 6.64 22.75
CA ILE A 318 1.18 5.35 22.20
C ILE A 318 0.69 4.17 23.05
N PHE A 319 0.46 4.37 24.35
CA PHE A 319 -0.03 3.32 25.23
C PHE A 319 -1.50 2.98 24.97
N ASP A 320 -2.28 3.87 24.36
CA ASP A 320 -3.70 3.62 24.00
C ASP A 320 -3.82 2.54 22.91
N VAL A 321 -2.75 2.34 22.10
CA VAL A 321 -2.72 1.38 20.98
C VAL A 321 -1.75 0.22 21.24
N ALA A 322 -0.99 0.25 22.31
CA ALA A 322 -0.01 -0.79 22.64
C ALA A 322 -0.67 -1.96 23.38
N ASP A 323 -0.34 -3.20 22.98
CA ASP A 323 -0.70 -4.41 23.70
C ASP A 323 0.07 -4.53 25.02
N TYR A 324 1.35 -4.10 25.01
CA TYR A 324 2.21 -4.05 26.19
C TYR A 324 2.90 -2.70 26.31
N GLY A 325 2.80 -2.09 27.48
CA GLY A 325 3.44 -0.83 27.80
C GLY A 325 4.48 -0.95 28.92
N LEU A 326 5.67 -0.40 28.71
CA LEU A 326 6.71 -0.27 29.71
C LEU A 326 7.00 1.21 29.96
N VAL A 327 6.59 1.70 31.13
CA VAL A 327 6.85 3.08 31.54
C VAL A 327 8.22 3.19 32.17
N GLY A 328 9.14 3.93 31.55
CA GLY A 328 10.49 4.11 32.07
C GLY A 328 11.51 4.63 31.06
N ASP A 329 12.75 4.69 31.51
CA ASP A 329 13.88 5.14 30.69
C ASP A 329 14.31 4.05 29.68
N LEU A 330 14.08 4.35 28.39
CA LEU A 330 14.45 3.46 27.30
C LEU A 330 15.94 3.06 27.31
N LYS A 331 16.83 3.96 27.77
CA LYS A 331 18.28 3.69 27.88
C LYS A 331 18.62 2.62 28.92
N LYS A 332 17.69 2.32 29.83
CA LYS A 332 17.83 1.24 30.83
C LYS A 332 17.05 0.00 30.37
N ILE A 333 15.83 0.18 29.88
CA ILE A 333 14.93 -0.94 29.55
C ILE A 333 15.42 -1.69 28.30
N VAL A 334 15.77 -0.97 27.23
CA VAL A 334 16.14 -1.61 25.95
C VAL A 334 17.38 -2.51 26.08
N PRO A 335 18.48 -2.08 26.73
CA PRO A 335 19.63 -2.98 26.93
C PRO A 335 19.31 -4.22 27.76
N GLN A 336 18.48 -4.09 28.81
CA GLN A 336 18.06 -5.23 29.64
C GLN A 336 17.19 -6.21 28.84
N LEU A 337 16.24 -5.68 28.03
CA LEU A 337 15.43 -6.51 27.14
C LEU A 337 16.29 -7.24 26.11
N THR A 338 17.26 -6.54 25.52
CA THR A 338 18.20 -7.11 24.55
C THR A 338 19.02 -8.24 25.18
N ALA A 339 19.52 -8.06 26.42
CA ALA A 339 20.27 -9.07 27.11
C ALA A 339 19.42 -10.33 27.41
N ALA A 340 18.21 -10.13 27.92
CA ALA A 340 17.28 -11.23 28.19
C ALA A 340 16.90 -12.03 26.94
N LEU A 341 16.69 -11.32 25.79
CA LEU A 341 16.41 -11.98 24.51
C LEU A 341 17.62 -12.76 23.97
N LYS A 342 18.83 -12.24 24.12
CA LYS A 342 20.04 -12.96 23.72
C LYS A 342 20.24 -14.23 24.55
N GLU A 343 19.98 -14.19 25.87
CA GLU A 343 19.99 -15.37 26.73
C GLU A 343 18.95 -16.41 26.28
N ALA A 344 17.69 -15.97 26.08
CA ALA A 344 16.63 -16.86 25.63
C ALA A 344 16.91 -17.51 24.26
N ASN A 345 17.51 -16.75 23.31
CA ASN A 345 17.89 -17.28 22.00
C ASN A 345 19.10 -18.21 22.05
N ALA A 346 19.95 -18.13 23.07
CA ALA A 346 21.09 -19.04 23.25
C ALA A 346 20.66 -20.41 23.81
N ASP A 347 19.53 -20.46 24.52
CA ASP A 347 18.95 -21.66 25.11
C ASP A 347 17.96 -22.40 24.18
N ALA A 348 17.60 -21.80 23.00
CA ALA A 348 16.68 -22.34 22.02
C ALA A 348 17.40 -22.98 20.85
#